data_9c4f51262c320372dfdefa962c3cf6f8
#
_entry.id   9c4f51262c320372dfdefa962c3cf6f8
#
_cell.length_a   1.000
_cell.length_b   1.000
_cell.length_c   1.000
_cell.angle_alpha   90.00
_cell.angle_beta   90.00
_cell.angle_gamma   90.00
#
_symmetry.space_group_name_H-M   'P 1'
#
loop_
_entity.id
_entity.type
_entity.pdbx_description
1 polymer ?
#
loop_
_entity_poly.entity_id
_entity_poly.type
_entity_poly.pdbx_seq_one_letter_code
_entity_poly.pdbx_strand_id
1 'polypeptide(L)'
;MLTLEKLERARSLGPVVVDIEGTTLARHEIERLRHPHTGAVILFTRNYSTPEELLALTGAIHAVRPGILITVDHEGGRVQRFREGFTEIPPMGDFIRFGSRAPGLLAQAGFILASELRAVGVDFSFTPVLDIDYGRSKVIGNRSLGKTPEEVERNACGLISG
;
A
#
# COMPACT_ATOMS: atom_id res chain seq x y z
N MET A 1 -14.17 9.80 0.74
CA MET A 1 -14.19 11.05 1.54
C MET A 1 -13.97 10.68 3.00
N LEU A 2 -12.90 11.16 3.63
CA LEU A 2 -12.64 10.97 5.07
C LEU A 2 -13.71 11.74 5.85
N THR A 3 -14.52 11.02 6.64
CA THR A 3 -15.50 11.63 7.53
C THR A 3 -14.80 12.22 8.76
N LEU A 4 -15.39 13.25 9.40
CA LEU A 4 -14.89 13.84 10.65
C LEU A 4 -14.65 12.77 11.72
N GLU A 5 -15.51 11.76 11.80
CA GLU A 5 -15.40 10.61 12.73
C GLU A 5 -14.14 9.76 12.46
N LYS A 6 -13.77 9.57 11.19
CA LYS A 6 -12.51 8.88 10.81
C LYS A 6 -11.28 9.74 11.15
N LEU A 7 -11.38 11.07 11.04
CA LEU A 7 -10.32 11.99 11.43
C LEU A 7 -10.14 12.06 12.96
N GLU A 8 -11.22 11.98 13.73
CA GLU A 8 -11.15 11.93 15.18
C GLU A 8 -10.59 10.59 15.67
N ARG A 9 -10.93 9.47 15.03
CA ARG A 9 -10.32 8.15 15.30
C ARG A 9 -8.83 8.14 14.94
N ALA A 10 -8.43 8.77 13.83
CA ALA A 10 -7.03 8.89 13.44
C ALA A 10 -6.20 9.71 14.45
N ARG A 11 -6.79 10.70 15.14
CA ARG A 11 -6.13 11.45 16.23
C ARG A 11 -5.79 10.60 17.44
N SER A 12 -6.41 9.43 17.61
CA SER A 12 -6.13 8.49 18.69
C SER A 12 -5.10 7.42 18.33
N LEU A 13 -4.56 7.42 17.10
CA LEU A 13 -3.57 6.46 16.66
C LEU A 13 -2.18 6.82 17.19
N GLY A 14 -1.45 5.80 17.66
CA GLY A 14 -0.08 5.97 18.11
C GLY A 14 0.91 6.17 16.94
N PRO A 15 2.14 6.56 17.23
CA PRO A 15 3.16 6.86 16.21
C PRO A 15 3.89 5.62 15.67
N VAL A 16 3.59 4.42 16.15
CA VAL A 16 4.34 3.20 15.79
C VAL A 16 3.54 2.36 14.81
N VAL A 17 4.20 1.98 13.71
CA VAL A 17 3.72 0.96 12.78
C VAL A 17 4.34 -0.37 13.16
N VAL A 18 3.51 -1.40 13.34
CA VAL A 18 3.95 -2.77 13.68
C VAL A 18 3.68 -3.72 12.53
N ASP A 19 4.39 -4.83 12.50
CA ASP A 19 4.17 -5.93 11.54
C ASP A 19 3.54 -7.15 12.22
N ILE A 20 3.11 -8.10 11.40
CA ILE A 20 2.52 -9.39 11.79
C ILE A 20 3.39 -10.52 11.26
N GLU A 21 3.56 -11.59 12.06
CA GLU A 21 4.47 -12.68 11.75
C GLU A 21 3.93 -13.64 10.68
N GLY A 22 2.62 -13.90 10.68
CA GLY A 22 2.00 -14.89 9.82
C GLY A 22 0.65 -14.46 9.24
N THR A 23 -0.16 -15.45 8.83
CA THR A 23 -1.50 -15.25 8.26
C THR A 23 -2.61 -15.18 9.31
N THR A 24 -2.27 -15.35 10.58
CA THR A 24 -3.20 -15.26 11.73
C THR A 24 -2.53 -14.53 12.89
N LEU A 25 -3.32 -13.91 13.77
CA LEU A 25 -2.79 -13.17 14.92
C LEU A 25 -2.35 -14.11 16.04
N ALA A 26 -1.10 -13.98 16.48
CA ALA A 26 -0.61 -14.58 17.71
C ALA A 26 -1.03 -13.75 18.95
N ARG A 27 -1.01 -14.39 20.14
CA ARG A 27 -1.42 -13.72 21.38
C ARG A 27 -0.61 -12.45 21.68
N HIS A 28 0.70 -12.49 21.52
CA HIS A 28 1.56 -11.33 21.77
C HIS A 28 1.34 -10.19 20.77
N GLU A 29 0.88 -10.51 19.55
CA GLU A 29 0.53 -9.50 18.55
C GLU A 29 -0.79 -8.80 18.90
N ILE A 30 -1.76 -9.53 19.45
CA ILE A 30 -2.99 -8.94 19.99
C ILE A 30 -2.68 -7.93 21.08
N GLU A 31 -1.74 -8.24 21.97
CA GLU A 31 -1.29 -7.32 23.04
C GLU A 31 -0.60 -6.09 22.44
N ARG A 32 0.25 -6.28 21.41
CA ARG A 32 0.94 -5.21 20.68
C ARG A 32 -0.04 -4.29 19.94
N LEU A 33 -1.07 -4.85 19.30
CA LEU A 33 -2.11 -4.08 18.62
C LEU A 33 -2.93 -3.20 19.58
N ARG A 34 -3.19 -3.68 20.80
CA ARG A 34 -3.91 -2.95 21.85
C ARG A 34 -3.10 -1.80 22.47
N HIS A 35 -1.79 -1.80 22.27
CA HIS A 35 -0.92 -0.79 22.87
C HIS A 35 -1.26 0.60 22.30
N PRO A 36 -1.40 1.65 23.15
CA PRO A 36 -1.82 2.98 22.70
C PRO A 36 -0.86 3.62 21.69
N HIS A 37 0.42 3.26 21.72
CA HIS A 37 1.40 3.77 20.75
C HIS A 37 1.34 3.09 19.38
N THR A 38 0.64 1.98 19.21
CA THR A 38 0.46 1.35 17.91
C THR A 38 -0.56 2.15 17.10
N GLY A 39 -0.18 2.62 15.93
CA GLY A 39 -1.03 3.44 15.04
C GLY A 39 -1.43 2.75 13.77
N ALA A 40 -0.58 1.85 13.28
CA ALA A 40 -0.84 1.13 12.05
C ALA A 40 -0.18 -0.27 12.05
N VAL A 41 -0.62 -1.10 11.12
CA VAL A 41 -0.01 -2.39 10.79
C VAL A 41 0.52 -2.32 9.36
N ILE A 42 1.73 -2.83 9.12
CA ILE A 42 2.24 -3.07 7.77
C ILE A 42 2.27 -4.57 7.49
N LEU A 43 1.67 -4.96 6.36
CA LEU A 43 1.63 -6.34 5.90
C LEU A 43 2.71 -6.60 4.84
N PHE A 44 3.19 -7.84 4.79
CA PHE A 44 4.19 -8.33 3.86
C PHE A 44 3.72 -9.60 3.17
N THR A 45 4.49 -10.13 2.23
CA THR A 45 4.18 -11.37 1.50
C THR A 45 3.93 -12.55 2.45
N ARG A 46 4.59 -12.62 3.61
CA ARG A 46 4.38 -13.69 4.60
C ARG A 46 2.99 -13.69 5.26
N ASN A 47 2.26 -12.58 5.14
CA ASN A 47 0.91 -12.44 5.69
C ASN A 47 -0.18 -12.83 4.68
N TYR A 48 0.22 -13.33 3.51
CA TYR A 48 -0.66 -13.61 2.40
C TYR A 48 -0.56 -15.08 1.95
N SER A 49 -1.70 -15.73 1.76
CA SER A 49 -1.84 -16.98 1.02
C SER A 49 -2.97 -16.91 0.00
N THR A 50 -4.17 -16.47 0.41
CA THR A 50 -5.29 -16.20 -0.50
C THR A 50 -5.98 -14.87 -0.14
N PRO A 51 -6.75 -14.25 -1.05
CA PRO A 51 -7.52 -13.05 -0.74
C PRO A 51 -8.47 -13.24 0.47
N GLU A 52 -9.10 -14.42 0.61
CA GLU A 52 -10.03 -14.74 1.69
C GLU A 52 -9.31 -14.81 3.05
N GLU A 53 -8.13 -15.43 3.09
CA GLU A 53 -7.33 -15.50 4.33
C GLU A 53 -6.79 -14.12 4.71
N LEU A 54 -6.38 -13.31 3.73
CA LEU A 54 -5.97 -11.93 3.98
C LEU A 54 -7.13 -11.09 4.53
N LEU A 55 -8.34 -11.22 3.95
CA LEU A 55 -9.53 -10.55 4.45
C LEU A 55 -9.87 -10.99 5.89
N ALA A 56 -9.69 -12.28 6.21
CA ALA A 56 -9.88 -12.79 7.57
C ALA A 56 -8.86 -12.19 8.55
N LEU A 57 -7.58 -12.08 8.15
CA LEU A 57 -6.53 -11.46 8.96
C LEU A 57 -6.80 -9.98 9.22
N THR A 58 -7.13 -9.20 8.18
CA THR A 58 -7.44 -7.76 8.32
C THR A 58 -8.68 -7.53 9.19
N GLY A 59 -9.70 -8.38 9.04
CA GLY A 59 -10.88 -8.40 9.90
C GLY A 59 -10.54 -8.70 11.37
N ALA A 60 -9.64 -9.67 11.62
CA ALA A 60 -9.17 -9.98 12.97
C ALA A 60 -8.38 -8.82 13.60
N ILE A 61 -7.54 -8.12 12.82
CA ILE A 61 -6.82 -6.92 13.26
C ILE A 61 -7.80 -5.83 13.68
N HIS A 62 -8.80 -5.53 12.85
CA HIS A 62 -9.83 -4.52 13.15
C HIS A 62 -10.73 -4.92 14.34
N ALA A 63 -10.98 -6.23 14.55
CA ALA A 63 -11.71 -6.71 15.72
C ALA A 63 -10.94 -6.47 17.03
N VAL A 64 -9.60 -6.55 17.00
CA VAL A 64 -8.74 -6.23 18.17
C VAL A 64 -8.69 -4.73 18.42
N ARG A 65 -8.56 -3.92 17.37
CA ARG A 65 -8.46 -2.46 17.46
C ARG A 65 -9.19 -1.79 16.29
N PRO A 66 -10.48 -1.46 16.47
CA PRO A 66 -11.25 -0.74 15.48
C PRO A 66 -10.59 0.60 15.10
N GLY A 67 -10.46 0.86 13.80
CA GLY A 67 -9.92 2.10 13.27
C GLY A 67 -8.38 2.16 13.16
N ILE A 68 -7.65 1.09 13.53
CA ILE A 68 -6.21 0.98 13.20
C ILE A 68 -6.05 0.97 11.67
N LEU A 69 -4.98 1.60 11.17
CA LEU A 69 -4.68 1.59 9.73
C LEU A 69 -3.93 0.30 9.36
N ILE A 70 -4.33 -0.33 8.27
CA ILE A 70 -3.64 -1.48 7.70
C ILE A 70 -3.00 -1.07 6.39
N THR A 71 -1.70 -1.28 6.27
CA THR A 71 -0.85 -0.79 5.17
C THR A 71 -0.05 -1.91 4.53
N VAL A 72 0.48 -1.65 3.36
CA VAL A 72 1.34 -2.59 2.62
C VAL A 72 2.27 -1.84 1.67
N ASP A 73 3.41 -2.44 1.30
CA ASP A 73 4.18 -2.04 0.12
C ASP A 73 3.64 -2.80 -1.10
N HIS A 74 2.80 -2.17 -1.90
CA HIS A 74 2.18 -2.79 -3.06
C HIS A 74 2.20 -1.80 -4.23
N GLU A 75 3.38 -1.75 -4.89
CA GLU A 75 3.70 -0.75 -5.90
C GLU A 75 3.50 -1.25 -7.34
N GLY A 76 3.39 -2.58 -7.50
CA GLY A 76 3.57 -3.26 -8.77
C GLY A 76 5.02 -3.73 -8.99
N GLY A 77 5.27 -4.44 -10.08
CA GLY A 77 6.57 -4.99 -10.42
C GLY A 77 7.12 -5.91 -9.32
N ARG A 78 8.38 -5.70 -8.94
CA ARG A 78 9.05 -6.51 -7.90
C ARG A 78 8.58 -6.19 -6.48
N VAL A 79 7.92 -5.06 -6.27
CA VAL A 79 7.36 -4.65 -4.98
C VAL A 79 5.85 -4.73 -5.04
N GLN A 80 5.36 -5.94 -5.23
CA GLN A 80 3.95 -6.29 -5.14
C GLN A 80 3.84 -7.50 -4.20
N ARG A 81 3.30 -7.28 -2.97
CA ARG A 81 3.33 -8.30 -1.90
C ARG A 81 2.32 -9.42 -2.11
N PHE A 82 1.15 -9.09 -2.66
CA PHE A 82 0.08 -10.04 -2.94
C PHE A 82 0.02 -10.26 -4.45
N ARG A 83 0.05 -11.50 -4.91
CA ARG A 83 0.15 -11.82 -6.34
C ARG A 83 -0.97 -12.74 -6.83
N GLU A 84 -1.06 -13.95 -6.32
CA GLU A 84 -2.13 -14.87 -6.70
C GLU A 84 -3.49 -14.29 -6.29
N GLY A 85 -4.45 -14.22 -7.21
CA GLY A 85 -5.74 -13.57 -6.96
C GLY A 85 -5.75 -12.03 -7.04
N PHE A 86 -4.58 -11.40 -7.31
CA PHE A 86 -4.44 -9.97 -7.58
C PHE A 86 -3.97 -9.72 -9.00
N THR A 87 -4.34 -8.57 -9.56
CA THR A 87 -3.85 -8.15 -10.87
C THR A 87 -2.35 -7.86 -10.79
N GLU A 88 -1.56 -8.47 -11.65
CA GLU A 88 -0.13 -8.17 -11.73
C GLU A 88 0.08 -6.82 -12.41
N ILE A 89 0.52 -5.83 -11.65
CA ILE A 89 0.80 -4.47 -12.13
C ILE A 89 2.27 -4.38 -12.53
N PRO A 90 2.60 -3.89 -13.74
CA PRO A 90 3.98 -3.63 -14.13
C PRO A 90 4.68 -2.64 -13.18
N PRO A 91 6.04 -2.62 -13.15
CA PRO A 91 6.77 -1.57 -12.44
C PRO A 91 6.33 -0.19 -12.94
N MET A 92 6.13 0.76 -12.03
CA MET A 92 5.58 2.09 -12.37
C MET A 92 6.42 2.83 -13.41
N GLY A 93 7.75 2.66 -13.41
CA GLY A 93 8.67 3.24 -14.40
C GLY A 93 8.44 2.73 -15.83
N ASP A 94 7.86 1.55 -16.01
CA ASP A 94 7.59 1.02 -17.34
C ASP A 94 6.46 1.78 -18.06
N PHE A 95 5.62 2.51 -17.32
CA PHE A 95 4.58 3.36 -17.90
C PHE A 95 5.15 4.61 -18.57
N ILE A 96 6.35 5.09 -18.19
CA ILE A 96 6.97 6.31 -18.73
C ILE A 96 7.17 6.24 -20.24
N ARG A 97 7.41 5.03 -20.79
CA ARG A 97 7.56 4.81 -22.25
C ARG A 97 6.34 5.23 -23.08
N PHE A 98 5.18 5.38 -22.45
CA PHE A 98 3.94 5.81 -23.13
C PHE A 98 3.79 7.35 -23.24
N GLY A 99 4.80 8.11 -22.78
CA GLY A 99 4.87 9.56 -22.93
C GLY A 99 3.65 10.28 -22.34
N SER A 100 2.94 11.08 -23.14
CA SER A 100 1.76 11.83 -22.69
C SER A 100 0.58 10.98 -22.23
N ARG A 101 0.53 9.69 -22.59
CA ARG A 101 -0.51 8.75 -22.13
C ARG A 101 -0.20 8.11 -20.75
N ALA A 102 1.06 8.24 -20.29
CA ALA A 102 1.49 7.59 -19.04
C ALA A 102 0.61 7.97 -17.83
N PRO A 103 0.26 9.24 -17.56
CA PRO A 103 -0.59 9.57 -16.41
C PRO A 103 -1.96 8.90 -16.44
N GLY A 104 -2.60 8.79 -17.59
CA GLY A 104 -3.90 8.12 -17.73
C GLY A 104 -3.83 6.61 -17.51
N LEU A 105 -2.75 5.96 -17.95
CA LEU A 105 -2.51 4.54 -17.70
C LEU A 105 -2.17 4.28 -16.23
N LEU A 106 -1.41 5.18 -15.62
CA LEU A 106 -1.10 5.13 -14.18
C LEU A 106 -2.36 5.32 -13.34
N ALA A 107 -3.30 6.17 -13.75
CA ALA A 107 -4.60 6.30 -13.07
C ALA A 107 -5.37 4.97 -13.08
N GLN A 108 -5.38 4.26 -14.20
CA GLN A 108 -6.00 2.93 -14.28
C GLN A 108 -5.30 1.92 -13.36
N ALA A 109 -3.96 1.92 -13.35
CA ALA A 109 -3.18 1.06 -12.44
C ALA A 109 -3.46 1.39 -10.96
N GLY A 110 -3.53 2.68 -10.61
CA GLY A 110 -3.88 3.15 -9.27
C GLY A 110 -5.27 2.69 -8.83
N PHE A 111 -6.26 2.81 -9.70
CA PHE A 111 -7.62 2.35 -9.45
C PHE A 111 -7.68 0.84 -9.16
N ILE A 112 -7.02 0.02 -9.99
CA ILE A 112 -6.99 -1.43 -9.81
C ILE A 112 -6.34 -1.77 -8.48
N LEU A 113 -5.14 -1.23 -8.23
CA LEU A 113 -4.37 -1.46 -7.02
C LEU A 113 -5.17 -1.09 -5.76
N ALA A 114 -5.74 0.09 -5.73
CA ALA A 114 -6.52 0.56 -4.59
C ALA A 114 -7.80 -0.26 -4.38
N SER A 115 -8.51 -0.61 -5.47
CA SER A 115 -9.75 -1.38 -5.39
C SER A 115 -9.50 -2.78 -4.83
N GLU A 116 -8.48 -3.48 -5.32
CA GLU A 116 -8.13 -4.83 -4.86
C GLU A 116 -7.66 -4.83 -3.40
N LEU A 117 -6.81 -3.87 -2.99
CA LEU A 117 -6.37 -3.73 -1.61
C LEU A 117 -7.54 -3.41 -0.67
N ARG A 118 -8.44 -2.53 -1.06
CA ARG A 118 -9.63 -2.19 -0.27
C ARG A 118 -10.57 -3.39 -0.14
N ALA A 119 -10.70 -4.22 -1.16
CA ALA A 119 -11.54 -5.42 -1.11
C ALA A 119 -11.09 -6.43 -0.04
N VAL A 120 -9.80 -6.46 0.30
CA VAL A 120 -9.23 -7.33 1.35
C VAL A 120 -8.93 -6.60 2.66
N GLY A 121 -9.51 -5.39 2.86
CA GLY A 121 -9.44 -4.66 4.13
C GLY A 121 -8.14 -3.91 4.39
N VAL A 122 -7.29 -3.71 3.38
CA VAL A 122 -6.09 -2.85 3.46
C VAL A 122 -6.49 -1.40 3.19
N ASP A 123 -5.99 -0.46 3.99
CA ASP A 123 -6.39 0.94 3.93
C ASP A 123 -5.61 1.73 2.90
N PHE A 124 -4.30 1.52 2.78
CA PHE A 124 -3.47 2.14 1.76
C PHE A 124 -2.16 1.39 1.49
N SER A 125 -1.55 1.66 0.34
CA SER A 125 -0.20 1.24 0.00
C SER A 125 0.79 2.40 0.14
N PHE A 126 2.05 2.09 0.51
CA PHE A 126 3.16 3.05 0.45
C PHE A 126 3.62 3.27 -0.99
N THR A 127 2.71 3.82 -1.79
CA THR A 127 2.89 4.12 -3.22
C THR A 127 2.20 5.45 -3.54
N PRO A 128 2.70 6.24 -4.48
CA PRO A 128 3.84 6.03 -5.38
C PRO A 128 5.21 6.25 -4.74
N VAL A 129 6.26 5.67 -5.36
CA VAL A 129 7.65 6.04 -5.11
C VAL A 129 7.92 7.37 -5.80
N LEU A 130 8.35 8.38 -5.01
CA LEU A 130 8.62 9.74 -5.50
C LEU A 130 10.12 10.02 -5.74
N ASP A 131 10.96 8.99 -5.58
CA ASP A 131 12.38 9.08 -5.86
C ASP A 131 12.64 9.29 -7.36
N ILE A 132 13.56 10.22 -7.68
CA ILE A 132 13.97 10.46 -9.06
C ILE A 132 14.98 9.37 -9.47
N ASP A 133 14.83 8.80 -10.67
CA ASP A 133 15.79 7.86 -11.21
C ASP A 133 16.99 8.58 -11.82
N TYR A 134 18.07 8.71 -11.06
CA TYR A 134 19.36 9.22 -11.53
C TYR A 134 20.23 8.17 -12.26
N GLY A 135 19.69 6.96 -12.51
CA GLY A 135 20.41 5.87 -13.16
C GLY A 135 21.51 5.22 -12.31
N ARG A 136 21.58 5.52 -11.01
CA ARG A 136 22.65 5.04 -10.11
C ARG A 136 22.15 4.01 -9.09
N SER A 137 20.90 4.09 -8.68
CA SER A 137 20.33 3.23 -7.65
C SER A 137 19.64 2.01 -8.27
N LYS A 138 20.17 0.82 -7.99
CA LYS A 138 19.51 -0.45 -8.32
C LYS A 138 18.30 -0.73 -7.41
N VAL A 139 18.20 -0.03 -6.28
CA VAL A 139 17.05 -0.16 -5.35
C VAL A 139 15.85 0.58 -5.88
N ILE A 140 16.01 1.78 -6.41
CA ILE A 140 14.94 2.55 -7.04
C ILE A 140 14.68 1.99 -8.45
N GLY A 141 15.57 2.17 -9.38
CA GLY A 141 15.45 1.65 -10.75
C GLY A 141 14.08 1.95 -11.36
N ASN A 142 13.44 0.92 -11.92
CA ASN A 142 12.12 1.02 -12.56
C ASN A 142 10.92 1.18 -11.61
N ARG A 143 11.15 1.38 -10.31
CA ARG A 143 10.12 1.84 -9.39
C ARG A 143 9.84 3.33 -9.53
N SER A 144 10.83 4.11 -9.98
CA SER A 144 10.69 5.56 -10.17
C SER A 144 9.71 5.89 -11.28
N LEU A 145 8.98 6.98 -11.08
CA LEU A 145 8.02 7.55 -12.04
C LEU A 145 8.63 8.59 -12.99
N GLY A 146 9.94 8.85 -12.90
CA GLY A 146 10.61 9.79 -13.79
C GLY A 146 12.08 10.03 -13.47
N LYS A 147 12.73 10.76 -14.38
CA LYS A 147 14.14 11.19 -14.27
C LYS A 147 14.29 12.65 -13.89
N THR A 148 13.17 13.39 -13.85
CA THR A 148 13.11 14.78 -13.41
C THR A 148 11.98 14.95 -12.39
N PRO A 149 12.01 16.00 -11.54
CA PRO A 149 10.91 16.28 -10.61
C PRO A 149 9.56 16.43 -11.31
N GLU A 150 9.53 17.10 -12.45
CA GLU A 150 8.30 17.37 -13.22
C GLU A 150 7.69 16.08 -13.80
N GLU A 151 8.55 15.13 -14.22
CA GLU A 151 8.08 13.81 -14.67
C GLU A 151 7.48 13.03 -13.52
N VAL A 152 8.18 12.99 -12.37
CA VAL A 152 7.73 12.28 -11.16
C VAL A 152 6.39 12.87 -10.68
N GLU A 153 6.29 14.19 -10.56
CA GLU A 153 5.05 14.88 -10.15
C GLU A 153 3.89 14.51 -11.07
N ARG A 154 4.04 14.72 -12.38
CA ARG A 154 2.99 14.46 -13.36
C ARG A 154 2.50 13.01 -13.32
N ASN A 155 3.41 12.06 -13.27
CA ASN A 155 3.09 10.64 -13.29
C ASN A 155 2.54 10.16 -11.94
N ALA A 156 3.06 10.66 -10.82
CA ALA A 156 2.55 10.38 -9.49
C ALA A 156 1.12 10.91 -9.30
N CYS A 157 0.83 12.13 -9.76
CA CYS A 157 -0.53 12.66 -9.77
C CYS A 157 -1.49 11.77 -10.59
N GLY A 158 -1.03 11.22 -11.72
CA GLY A 158 -1.79 10.22 -12.46
C GLY A 158 -2.16 9.02 -11.60
N LEU A 159 -1.17 8.37 -10.99
CA LEU A 159 -1.40 7.19 -10.14
C LEU A 159 -2.33 7.48 -8.95
N ILE A 160 -2.12 8.60 -8.26
CA ILE A 160 -2.90 9.00 -7.07
C ILE A 160 -4.37 9.33 -7.45
N SER A 161 -4.62 9.80 -8.69
CA SER A 161 -5.97 10.12 -9.13
C SER A 161 -6.85 8.90 -9.39
N GLY A 162 -6.27 7.74 -9.58
CA GLY A 162 -6.98 6.46 -9.72
C GLY A 162 -7.29 5.82 -8.40
#